data_e92f38b4a5158b184a1c93bf5fdbadfd
#
_entry.id   e92f38b4a5158b184a1c93bf5fdbadfd
#
_cell.length_a   1.000
_cell.length_b   1.000
_cell.length_c   1.000
_cell.angle_alpha   90.00
_cell.angle_beta   90.00
_cell.angle_gamma   90.00
#
_symmetry.space_group_name_H-M   'P 1'
#
loop_
_entity.id
_entity.type
_entity.pdbx_description
1 polymer ?
#
loop_
_entity_poly.entity_id
_entity_poly.type
_entity_poly.pdbx_seq_one_letter_code
_entity_poly.pdbx_strand_id
1 'polypeptide(L)'
;MKWRHWKKWALVGGIILIGCSARFLSISQTEKNSIITISDSDVFQQWEIRAAIQQTAADFTIWHPLSPQIHATAQTFSYEESLCQTEWECNNYGCERENFIVISCTFLTDETASHTVLDMQDNTVYSQTWIFTRKAKFLPWVLQSQGEG
;
A
#
# COMPACT_ATOMS: atom_id res chain seq x y z
N MET A 1 15.53 44.53 3.49
CA MET A 1 15.50 43.61 2.35
C MET A 1 15.32 42.12 2.71
N LYS A 2 14.66 41.77 3.82
CA LYS A 2 14.47 40.38 4.31
C LYS A 2 13.05 39.80 4.15
N TRP A 3 12.08 40.58 3.73
CA TRP A 3 10.66 40.20 3.74
C TRP A 3 10.21 39.39 2.49
N ARG A 4 10.97 39.45 1.38
CA ARG A 4 10.63 38.73 0.15
C ARG A 4 10.90 37.22 0.20
N HIS A 5 11.81 36.77 1.06
CA HIS A 5 12.14 35.35 1.19
C HIS A 5 11.10 34.58 2.01
N TRP A 6 10.51 35.19 3.03
CA TRP A 6 9.53 34.51 3.90
C TRP A 6 8.24 34.15 3.16
N LYS A 7 7.77 35.00 2.25
CA LYS A 7 6.58 34.68 1.43
C LYS A 7 6.79 33.45 0.55
N LYS A 8 8.00 33.23 0.00
CA LYS A 8 8.31 32.05 -0.80
C LYS A 8 8.31 30.76 0.04
N TRP A 9 8.86 30.81 1.26
CA TRP A 9 8.87 29.66 2.16
C TRP A 9 7.47 29.33 2.71
N ALA A 10 6.65 30.31 2.96
CA ALA A 10 5.26 30.11 3.36
C ALA A 10 4.43 29.47 2.23
N LEU A 11 4.69 29.83 0.97
CA LEU A 11 4.01 29.25 -0.18
C LEU A 11 4.44 27.79 -0.44
N VAL A 12 5.72 27.49 -0.30
CA VAL A 12 6.26 26.12 -0.41
C VAL A 12 5.73 25.26 0.74
N GLY A 13 5.74 25.75 1.99
CA GLY A 13 5.18 25.06 3.14
C GLY A 13 3.68 24.78 3.01
N GLY A 14 2.92 25.73 2.45
CA GLY A 14 1.49 25.57 2.17
C GLY A 14 1.21 24.47 1.13
N ILE A 15 1.98 24.42 0.06
CA ILE A 15 1.84 23.40 -0.99
C ILE A 15 2.17 22.01 -0.44
N ILE A 16 3.22 21.87 0.35
CA ILE A 16 3.60 20.60 0.99
C ILE A 16 2.51 20.14 1.95
N LEU A 17 1.96 21.01 2.78
CA LEU A 17 0.87 20.66 3.72
C LEU A 17 -0.40 20.24 2.99
N ILE A 18 -0.78 20.92 1.92
CA ILE A 18 -1.96 20.56 1.11
C ILE A 18 -1.73 19.20 0.43
N GLY A 19 -0.55 18.96 -0.13
CA GLY A 19 -0.21 17.68 -0.74
C GLY A 19 -0.25 16.52 0.25
N CYS A 20 0.31 16.69 1.45
CA CYS A 20 0.26 15.69 2.52
C CYS A 20 -1.16 15.42 3.01
N SER A 21 -1.98 16.47 3.15
CA SER A 21 -3.37 16.33 3.60
C SER A 21 -4.25 15.63 2.57
N ALA A 22 -4.11 15.96 1.29
CA ALA A 22 -4.83 15.31 0.21
C ALA A 22 -4.47 13.82 0.11
N ARG A 23 -3.19 13.49 0.26
CA ARG A 23 -2.70 12.11 0.27
C ARG A 23 -3.26 11.31 1.45
N PHE A 24 -3.25 11.88 2.65
CA PHE A 24 -3.79 11.24 3.84
C PHE A 24 -5.29 10.98 3.71
N LEU A 25 -6.05 11.91 3.15
CA LEU A 25 -7.49 11.74 2.88
C LEU A 25 -7.75 10.65 1.85
N SER A 26 -6.95 10.56 0.80
CA SER A 26 -7.07 9.52 -0.24
C SER A 26 -6.83 8.12 0.32
N ILE A 27 -5.77 7.93 1.11
CA ILE A 27 -5.47 6.67 1.80
C ILE A 27 -6.62 6.27 2.73
N SER A 28 -7.10 7.21 3.53
CA SER A 28 -8.23 6.99 4.46
C SER A 28 -9.53 6.62 3.73
N GLN A 29 -9.76 7.13 2.52
CA GLN A 29 -10.93 6.75 1.72
C GLN A 29 -10.77 5.37 1.10
N THR A 30 -9.60 5.01 0.59
CA THR A 30 -9.33 3.68 0.04
C THR A 30 -9.52 2.62 1.12
N GLU A 31 -8.99 2.83 2.32
CA GLU A 31 -9.17 1.93 3.45
C GLU A 31 -10.63 1.81 3.91
N LYS A 32 -11.38 2.93 3.93
CA LYS A 32 -12.80 2.93 4.34
C LYS A 32 -13.73 2.23 3.37
N ASN A 33 -13.41 2.24 2.08
CA ASN A 33 -14.23 1.64 1.04
C ASN A 33 -13.88 0.17 0.78
N SER A 34 -12.82 -0.34 1.41
CA SER A 34 -12.34 -1.71 1.25
C SER A 34 -12.68 -2.57 2.46
N ILE A 35 -12.87 -3.86 2.23
CA ILE A 35 -13.00 -4.85 3.28
C ILE A 35 -11.61 -5.19 3.81
N ILE A 36 -11.45 -5.19 5.14
CA ILE A 36 -10.20 -5.59 5.78
C ILE A 36 -10.41 -6.93 6.48
N THR A 37 -9.64 -7.94 6.07
CA THR A 37 -9.65 -9.28 6.67
C THR A 37 -8.28 -9.56 7.29
N ILE A 38 -8.27 -9.90 8.58
CA ILE A 38 -7.05 -10.22 9.31
C ILE A 38 -7.25 -11.57 10.00
N SER A 39 -6.44 -12.56 9.62
CA SER A 39 -6.37 -13.84 10.35
C SER A 39 -5.62 -13.65 11.67
N ASP A 40 -5.84 -14.59 12.60
CA ASP A 40 -5.04 -14.63 13.81
C ASP A 40 -3.56 -14.83 13.47
N SER A 41 -2.69 -14.24 14.28
CA SER A 41 -1.24 -14.33 14.13
C SER A 41 -0.57 -14.51 15.47
N ASP A 42 0.32 -15.51 15.54
CA ASP A 42 1.19 -15.73 16.68
C ASP A 42 2.44 -14.84 16.64
N VAL A 43 2.70 -14.19 15.50
CA VAL A 43 3.91 -13.38 15.24
C VAL A 43 3.63 -11.89 15.42
N PHE A 44 2.47 -11.41 14.91
CA PHE A 44 2.16 -9.99 14.86
C PHE A 44 0.98 -9.60 15.74
N GLN A 45 1.08 -8.43 16.32
CA GLN A 45 -0.06 -7.77 16.92
C GLN A 45 -0.95 -7.15 15.83
N GLN A 46 -2.25 -7.06 16.05
CA GLN A 46 -3.19 -6.51 15.06
C GLN A 46 -2.82 -5.11 14.56
N TRP A 47 -2.23 -4.27 15.39
CA TRP A 47 -1.82 -2.93 14.99
C TRP A 47 -0.63 -2.95 14.02
N GLU A 48 0.26 -3.96 14.10
CA GLU A 48 1.38 -4.14 13.17
C GLU A 48 0.87 -4.54 11.78
N ILE A 49 -0.09 -5.46 11.74
CA ILE A 49 -0.76 -5.88 10.50
C ILE A 49 -1.53 -4.71 9.89
N ARG A 50 -2.28 -3.94 10.69
CA ARG A 50 -2.98 -2.75 10.22
C ARG A 50 -2.03 -1.69 9.67
N ALA A 51 -0.86 -1.51 10.27
CA ALA A 51 0.15 -0.59 9.75
C ALA A 51 0.67 -1.03 8.36
N ALA A 52 0.86 -2.33 8.14
CA ALA A 52 1.21 -2.87 6.83
C ALA A 52 0.09 -2.70 5.80
N ILE A 53 -1.18 -2.95 6.19
CA ILE A 53 -2.35 -2.71 5.34
C ILE A 53 -2.45 -1.22 4.95
N GLN A 54 -2.23 -0.30 5.88
CA GLN A 54 -2.22 1.13 5.59
C GLN A 54 -1.10 1.51 4.62
N GLN A 55 0.05 0.89 4.76
CA GLN A 55 1.15 1.09 3.81
C GLN A 55 0.80 0.55 2.42
N THR A 56 0.15 -0.63 2.34
CA THR A 56 -0.35 -1.20 1.08
C THR A 56 -1.39 -0.29 0.44
N ALA A 57 -2.36 0.21 1.21
CA ALA A 57 -3.37 1.15 0.72
C ALA A 57 -2.75 2.46 0.23
N ALA A 58 -1.72 2.94 0.91
CA ALA A 58 -0.96 4.12 0.48
C ALA A 58 -0.25 3.88 -0.84
N ASP A 59 0.42 2.75 -0.99
CA ASP A 59 1.13 2.37 -2.20
C ASP A 59 0.18 2.17 -3.37
N PHE A 60 -0.91 1.45 -3.17
CA PHE A 60 -1.98 1.26 -4.14
C PHE A 60 -2.56 2.61 -4.60
N THR A 61 -2.78 3.55 -3.69
CA THR A 61 -3.31 4.89 -4.00
C THR A 61 -2.32 5.73 -4.81
N ILE A 62 -1.01 5.58 -4.57
CA ILE A 62 0.02 6.27 -5.34
C ILE A 62 0.11 5.69 -6.74
N TRP A 63 0.06 4.39 -6.84
CA TRP A 63 0.10 3.68 -8.11
C TRP A 63 -1.09 4.05 -9.01
N HIS A 64 -2.28 4.17 -8.44
CA HIS A 64 -3.50 4.52 -9.13
C HIS A 64 -3.54 5.96 -9.72
N PRO A 65 -3.19 7.05 -9.00
CA PRO A 65 -3.27 8.40 -9.55
C PRO A 65 -2.05 8.85 -10.35
N LEU A 66 -0.85 8.27 -10.09
CA LEU A 66 0.38 8.65 -10.79
C LEU A 66 0.64 7.80 -12.03
N SER A 67 0.02 6.65 -12.11
CA SER A 67 -0.08 5.87 -13.32
C SER A 67 -1.49 6.11 -13.88
N PRO A 68 -1.70 7.10 -14.76
CA PRO A 68 -3.01 7.33 -15.39
C PRO A 68 -3.46 6.12 -16.22
N GLN A 69 -2.84 5.02 -15.99
CA GLN A 69 -2.85 3.82 -16.77
C GLN A 69 -3.55 2.65 -16.06
N ILE A 70 -3.86 2.76 -14.76
CA ILE A 70 -4.59 1.70 -14.06
C ILE A 70 -5.79 2.29 -13.36
N HIS A 71 -6.91 2.14 -13.98
CA HIS A 71 -8.19 2.44 -13.40
C HIS A 71 -8.65 1.21 -12.60
N ALA A 72 -8.38 1.23 -11.30
CA ALA A 72 -8.71 0.13 -10.41
C ALA A 72 -9.19 0.63 -9.05
N THR A 73 -10.09 -0.14 -8.44
CA THR A 73 -10.62 0.13 -7.10
C THR A 73 -10.30 -1.03 -6.19
N ALA A 74 -9.57 -0.78 -5.11
CA ALA A 74 -9.30 -1.79 -4.08
C ALA A 74 -10.61 -2.26 -3.44
N GLN A 75 -10.80 -3.58 -3.37
CA GLN A 75 -11.97 -4.20 -2.78
C GLN A 75 -11.68 -4.79 -1.40
N THR A 76 -10.58 -5.52 -1.28
CA THR A 76 -10.22 -6.20 -0.03
C THR A 76 -8.73 -6.07 0.22
N PHE A 77 -8.36 -5.79 1.46
CA PHE A 77 -7.00 -6.00 1.97
C PHE A 77 -7.03 -7.15 2.96
N SER A 78 -6.15 -8.12 2.79
CA SER A 78 -6.10 -9.29 3.68
C SER A 78 -4.69 -9.60 4.16
N TYR A 79 -4.64 -10.08 5.40
CA TYR A 79 -3.48 -10.72 5.98
C TYR A 79 -3.83 -12.18 6.33
N GLU A 80 -3.00 -13.10 5.85
CA GLU A 80 -3.10 -14.53 6.15
C GLU A 80 -1.75 -15.05 6.66
N GLU A 81 -1.74 -15.62 7.88
CA GLU A 81 -0.52 -16.13 8.51
C GLU A 81 0.13 -17.22 7.67
N SER A 82 -0.66 -18.14 7.09
CA SER A 82 -0.16 -19.23 6.25
C SER A 82 0.56 -18.75 4.98
N LEU A 83 -0.02 -17.77 4.30
CA LEU A 83 0.60 -17.15 3.13
C LEU A 83 1.91 -16.46 3.52
N CYS A 84 1.87 -15.69 4.59
CA CYS A 84 3.02 -14.96 5.08
C CYS A 84 4.17 -15.89 5.50
N GLN A 85 3.86 -17.03 6.13
CA GLN A 85 4.82 -18.05 6.49
C GLN A 85 5.44 -18.71 5.24
N THR A 86 4.61 -19.11 4.28
CA THR A 86 5.07 -19.73 3.02
C THR A 86 5.98 -18.79 2.24
N GLU A 87 5.60 -17.53 2.09
CA GLU A 87 6.39 -16.53 1.38
C GLU A 87 7.72 -16.24 2.08
N TRP A 88 7.74 -16.21 3.40
CA TRP A 88 8.98 -16.03 4.17
C TRP A 88 9.93 -17.22 4.00
N GLU A 89 9.42 -18.46 4.01
CA GLU A 89 10.22 -19.68 3.83
C GLU A 89 10.78 -19.81 2.40
N CYS A 90 9.99 -19.43 1.39
CA CYS A 90 10.38 -19.53 -0.01
C CYS A 90 11.33 -18.42 -0.46
N ASN A 91 11.19 -17.22 0.10
CA ASN A 91 11.92 -16.03 -0.31
C ASN A 91 12.93 -15.64 0.77
N ASN A 92 14.19 -15.86 0.50
CA ASN A 92 15.27 -15.53 1.45
C ASN A 92 15.55 -14.02 1.47
N TYR A 93 14.69 -13.25 2.15
CA TYR A 93 14.88 -11.81 2.35
C TYR A 93 15.93 -11.44 3.41
N GLY A 94 16.57 -12.43 4.03
CA GLY A 94 17.64 -12.22 5.02
C GLY A 94 17.16 -11.56 6.31
N CYS A 95 15.87 -11.68 6.65
CA CYS A 95 15.29 -11.11 7.86
C CYS A 95 14.57 -12.18 8.68
N GLU A 96 14.45 -11.93 9.99
CA GLU A 96 13.66 -12.78 10.90
C GLU A 96 12.18 -12.72 10.53
N ARG A 97 11.43 -13.82 10.85
CA ARG A 97 10.00 -13.93 10.52
C ARG A 97 9.17 -12.75 11.04
N GLU A 98 9.48 -12.23 12.22
CA GLU A 98 8.80 -11.09 12.84
C GLU A 98 9.08 -9.74 12.13
N ASN A 99 10.00 -9.72 11.18
CA ASN A 99 10.38 -8.56 10.40
C ASN A 99 9.97 -8.67 8.91
N PHE A 100 9.10 -9.64 8.60
CA PHE A 100 8.60 -9.93 7.26
C PHE A 100 7.07 -10.08 7.27
N ILE A 101 6.36 -9.35 6.44
CA ILE A 101 4.90 -9.43 6.35
C ILE A 101 4.43 -9.34 4.89
N VAL A 102 3.41 -10.11 4.56
CA VAL A 102 2.73 -10.10 3.26
C VAL A 102 1.30 -9.62 3.44
N ILE A 103 0.88 -8.68 2.62
CA ILE A 103 -0.49 -8.21 2.54
C ILE A 103 -1.00 -8.47 1.13
N SER A 104 -2.15 -9.11 1.01
CA SER A 104 -2.83 -9.29 -0.26
C SER A 104 -3.87 -8.19 -0.47
N CYS A 105 -4.03 -7.76 -1.70
CA CYS A 105 -5.10 -6.85 -2.10
C CYS A 105 -5.82 -7.43 -3.30
N THR A 106 -7.16 -7.52 -3.23
CA THR A 106 -8.00 -7.70 -4.41
C THR A 106 -8.52 -6.36 -4.88
N PHE A 107 -8.53 -6.17 -6.18
CA PHE A 107 -9.02 -4.93 -6.79
C PHE A 107 -9.80 -5.23 -8.08
N LEU A 108 -10.74 -4.37 -8.39
CA LEU A 108 -11.54 -4.41 -9.61
C LEU A 108 -11.01 -3.35 -10.58
N THR A 109 -10.70 -3.76 -11.81
CA THR A 109 -10.39 -2.85 -12.91
C THR A 109 -11.66 -2.21 -13.46
N ASP A 110 -11.55 -1.01 -14.00
CA ASP A 110 -12.66 -0.35 -14.70
C ASP A 110 -12.73 -0.74 -16.19
N GLU A 111 -13.63 -0.11 -16.94
CA GLU A 111 -13.88 -0.34 -18.36
C GLU A 111 -12.76 0.16 -19.29
N THR A 112 -11.68 0.73 -18.75
CA THR A 112 -10.57 1.32 -19.52
C THR A 112 -9.22 0.68 -19.23
N ALA A 113 -9.17 -0.30 -18.34
CA ALA A 113 -7.92 -0.93 -17.89
C ALA A 113 -7.15 -1.60 -19.04
N SER A 114 -7.85 -2.28 -19.94
CA SER A 114 -7.24 -2.95 -21.09
C SER A 114 -6.53 -2.00 -22.07
N HIS A 115 -6.91 -0.73 -22.09
CA HIS A 115 -6.26 0.29 -22.93
C HIS A 115 -4.98 0.85 -22.33
N THR A 116 -4.69 0.52 -21.10
CA THR A 116 -3.69 1.23 -20.29
C THR A 116 -2.61 0.33 -19.73
N VAL A 117 -2.90 -0.94 -19.49
CA VAL A 117 -1.94 -1.91 -18.97
C VAL A 117 -1.96 -3.15 -19.83
N LEU A 118 -0.80 -3.51 -20.36
CA LEU A 118 -0.61 -4.80 -21.02
C LEU A 118 -1.03 -5.92 -20.06
N ASP A 119 -1.86 -6.83 -20.56
CA ASP A 119 -2.36 -8.02 -19.88
C ASP A 119 -3.48 -7.81 -18.84
N MET A 120 -3.98 -6.58 -18.60
CA MET A 120 -5.17 -6.39 -17.77
C MET A 120 -6.45 -6.34 -18.62
N GLN A 121 -7.50 -6.97 -18.10
CA GLN A 121 -8.83 -6.95 -18.71
C GLN A 121 -9.73 -5.95 -17.99
N ASP A 122 -10.70 -5.41 -18.72
CA ASP A 122 -11.70 -4.50 -18.19
C ASP A 122 -12.66 -5.23 -17.24
N ASN A 123 -13.13 -4.53 -16.24
CA ASN A 123 -14.13 -5.02 -15.26
C ASN A 123 -13.76 -6.39 -14.64
N THR A 124 -12.49 -6.62 -14.41
CA THR A 124 -11.96 -7.90 -13.92
C THR A 124 -11.36 -7.74 -12.54
N VAL A 125 -11.59 -8.75 -11.69
CA VAL A 125 -10.99 -8.80 -10.35
C VAL A 125 -9.61 -9.43 -10.43
N TYR A 126 -8.62 -8.73 -9.90
CA TYR A 126 -7.24 -9.19 -9.75
C TYR A 126 -6.87 -9.31 -8.28
N SER A 127 -5.89 -10.17 -8.01
CA SER A 127 -5.24 -10.27 -6.71
C SER A 127 -3.76 -9.95 -6.86
N GLN A 128 -3.24 -9.19 -5.92
CA GLN A 128 -1.82 -8.82 -5.88
C GLN A 128 -1.33 -8.87 -4.44
N THR A 129 -0.05 -9.21 -4.26
CA THR A 129 0.62 -9.25 -2.96
C THR A 129 1.64 -8.11 -2.82
N TRP A 130 1.73 -7.58 -1.62
CA TRP A 130 2.76 -6.63 -1.19
C TRP A 130 3.59 -7.27 -0.11
N ILE A 131 4.89 -7.32 -0.33
CA ILE A 131 5.85 -7.89 0.60
C ILE A 131 6.62 -6.76 1.25
N PHE A 132 6.57 -6.73 2.57
CA PHE A 132 7.29 -5.74 3.36
C PHE A 132 8.28 -6.40 4.31
N THR A 133 9.38 -5.69 4.55
CA THR A 133 10.31 -6.01 5.64
C THR A 133 10.52 -4.80 6.54
N ARG A 134 11.06 -5.04 7.72
CA ARG A 134 11.56 -4.00 8.62
C ARG A 134 12.87 -4.44 9.25
N LYS A 135 13.70 -3.48 9.67
CA LYS A 135 15.02 -3.79 10.28
C LYS A 135 14.90 -4.26 11.72
N ALA A 136 13.84 -3.89 12.41
CA ALA A 136 13.55 -4.32 13.78
C ALA A 136 12.09 -4.04 14.12
N LYS A 137 11.57 -4.70 15.15
CA LYS A 137 10.23 -4.48 15.70
C LYS A 137 10.06 -2.98 16.03
N PHE A 138 8.86 -2.44 15.79
CA PHE A 138 8.49 -1.02 15.91
C PHE A 138 9.08 -0.05 14.87
N LEU A 139 9.95 -0.50 13.97
CA LEU A 139 10.33 0.31 12.82
C LEU A 139 9.26 0.22 11.70
N PRO A 140 9.18 1.24 10.85
CA PRO A 140 8.20 1.24 9.76
C PRO A 140 8.48 0.11 8.77
N TRP A 141 7.41 -0.42 8.19
CA TRP A 141 7.46 -1.36 7.09
C TRP A 141 8.04 -0.71 5.83
N VAL A 142 8.88 -1.44 5.12
CA VAL A 142 9.51 -1.02 3.88
C VAL A 142 9.12 -2.01 2.79
N LEU A 143 8.51 -1.51 1.72
CA LEU A 143 8.13 -2.32 0.57
C LEU A 143 9.37 -2.93 -0.08
N GLN A 144 9.36 -4.24 -0.28
CA GLN A 144 10.42 -4.99 -0.96
C GLN A 144 10.01 -5.38 -2.38
N SER A 145 8.81 -5.90 -2.52
CA SER A 145 8.26 -6.27 -3.81
C SER A 145 6.74 -6.24 -3.80
N GLN A 146 6.18 -6.19 -5.00
CA GLN A 146 4.76 -6.39 -5.28
C GLN A 146 4.64 -7.27 -6.52
N GLY A 147 3.63 -8.13 -6.57
CA GLY A 147 3.43 -9.04 -7.68
C GLY A 147 2.07 -9.72 -7.65
N GLU A 148 1.77 -10.46 -8.71
CA GLU A 148 0.59 -11.31 -8.75
C GLU A 148 0.72 -12.40 -7.67
N GLY A 149 -0.36 -12.60 -6.89
CA GLY A 149 -0.49 -13.63 -5.87
C GLY A 149 -1.07 -14.90 -6.41
#